data_a09c07192d43486f17113feb1abd4696
#
_entry.id   a09c07192d43486f17113feb1abd4696
#
_cell.length_a   1.000
_cell.length_b   1.000
_cell.length_c   1.000
_cell.angle_alpha   90.00
_cell.angle_beta   90.00
_cell.angle_gamma   90.00
#
_symmetry.space_group_name_H-M   'P 1'
#
loop_
_entity.id
_entity.type
_entity.pdbx_description
1 polymer ?
#
loop_
_entity_poly.entity_id
_entity_poly.type
_entity_poly.pdbx_seq_one_letter_code
_entity_poly.pdbx_strand_id
1 'polypeptide(L)'
;RRATSTIPIVIVGIADPIGAGLVANLSRPGGNVTGTTNLARDLGGKLLELLLEIVPRVNPVFVLRNPRNPASPLQLREVEVAARSLGLGLTLFDVTSPGEVDAAFGRMIGENAKGVIALADPLLISQSVQLAALAQNARLPLIFSRRENVEAGGLISYGPSLRGQFRDTAM
;
A
#
# COMPACT_ATOMS: atom_id res chain seq x y z
N ARG A 1 18.75 14.51 -4.63
CA ARG A 1 19.17 15.35 -5.75
C ARG A 1 19.74 16.70 -5.31
N ARG A 2 19.24 17.32 -4.21
CA ARG A 2 19.82 18.59 -3.68
C ARG A 2 21.19 18.39 -3.01
N ALA A 3 21.50 17.17 -2.50
CA ALA A 3 22.72 16.88 -1.76
C ALA A 3 23.91 16.55 -2.69
N THR A 4 23.65 15.95 -3.87
CA THR A 4 24.69 15.58 -4.84
C THR A 4 24.12 15.49 -6.25
N SER A 5 24.95 15.81 -7.25
CA SER A 5 24.69 15.62 -8.68
C SER A 5 25.66 14.62 -9.33
N THR A 6 26.67 14.17 -8.60
CA THR A 6 27.77 13.35 -9.12
C THR A 6 27.80 11.95 -8.51
N ILE A 7 27.42 11.80 -7.24
CA ILE A 7 27.38 10.49 -6.59
C ILE A 7 26.19 9.69 -7.15
N PRO A 8 26.40 8.48 -7.71
CA PRO A 8 25.30 7.64 -8.18
C PRO A 8 24.32 7.29 -7.04
N ILE A 9 23.02 7.46 -7.31
CA ILE A 9 21.93 7.13 -6.38
C ILE A 9 21.08 6.05 -7.02
N VAL A 10 20.96 4.91 -6.36
CA VAL A 10 20.10 3.81 -6.79
C VAL A 10 18.83 3.82 -5.96
N ILE A 11 17.68 4.03 -6.61
CA ILE A 11 16.35 4.00 -5.96
C ILE A 11 15.71 2.64 -6.16
N VAL A 12 15.01 2.15 -5.13
CA VAL A 12 14.34 0.86 -5.17
C VAL A 12 12.85 1.03 -4.85
N GLY A 13 12.01 0.63 -5.79
CA GLY A 13 10.56 0.52 -5.57
C GLY A 13 9.83 1.83 -5.29
N ILE A 14 10.29 2.95 -5.82
CA ILE A 14 9.56 4.23 -5.73
C ILE A 14 8.36 4.19 -6.68
N ALA A 15 7.18 4.56 -6.17
CA ALA A 15 5.93 4.50 -6.94
C ALA A 15 5.91 5.52 -8.10
N ASP A 16 6.38 6.74 -7.88
CA ASP A 16 6.40 7.79 -8.89
C ASP A 16 7.70 8.62 -8.84
N PRO A 17 8.80 8.14 -9.44
CA PRO A 17 10.07 8.87 -9.44
C PRO A 17 10.05 10.09 -10.36
N ILE A 18 9.14 10.15 -11.36
CA ILE A 18 8.99 11.30 -12.25
C ILE A 18 8.27 12.42 -11.49
N GLY A 19 7.11 12.15 -10.91
CA GLY A 19 6.35 13.11 -10.11
C GLY A 19 7.12 13.60 -8.88
N ALA A 20 7.96 12.75 -8.28
CA ALA A 20 8.89 13.12 -7.22
C ALA A 20 10.09 13.97 -7.72
N GLY A 21 10.23 14.22 -9.03
CA GLY A 21 11.31 14.98 -9.63
C GLY A 21 12.69 14.32 -9.52
N LEU A 22 12.74 13.01 -9.26
CA LEU A 22 13.99 12.26 -9.13
C LEU A 22 14.61 11.93 -10.48
N VAL A 23 13.80 11.62 -11.47
CA VAL A 23 14.22 11.30 -12.83
C VAL A 23 13.36 12.07 -13.85
N ALA A 24 13.91 12.37 -15.00
CA ALA A 24 13.17 13.05 -16.05
C ALA A 24 12.22 12.09 -16.79
N ASN A 25 12.65 10.83 -16.95
CA ASN A 25 11.90 9.80 -17.65
C ASN A 25 12.43 8.41 -17.20
N LEU A 26 11.60 7.38 -17.30
CA LEU A 26 11.95 6.05 -16.79
C LEU A 26 13.00 5.33 -17.62
N SER A 27 12.97 5.50 -18.95
CA SER A 27 13.93 4.86 -19.86
C SER A 27 15.26 5.61 -19.97
N ARG A 28 15.25 6.91 -19.67
CA ARG A 28 16.44 7.77 -19.68
C ARG A 28 16.39 8.72 -18.47
N PRO A 29 16.86 8.31 -17.31
CA PRO A 29 16.76 9.09 -16.07
C PRO A 29 17.39 10.48 -16.14
N GLY A 30 18.39 10.68 -16.98
CA GLY A 30 18.97 12.00 -17.30
C GLY A 30 19.78 12.63 -16.19
N GLY A 31 20.31 11.85 -15.24
CA GLY A 31 21.10 12.32 -14.11
C GLY A 31 21.82 11.21 -13.38
N ASN A 32 22.22 11.49 -12.12
CA ASN A 32 22.91 10.52 -11.26
C ASN A 32 21.95 9.57 -10.50
N VAL A 33 20.64 9.58 -10.80
CA VAL A 33 19.65 8.70 -10.18
C VAL A 33 19.22 7.64 -11.15
N THR A 34 19.26 6.38 -10.74
CA THR A 34 18.77 5.20 -11.48
C THR A 34 18.06 4.24 -10.52
N GLY A 35 17.48 3.14 -11.01
CA GLY A 35 16.91 2.09 -10.17
C GLY A 35 15.59 1.54 -10.69
N THR A 36 14.79 0.97 -9.78
CA THR A 36 13.52 0.32 -10.08
C THR A 36 12.33 1.09 -9.53
N THR A 37 11.20 1.00 -10.23
CA THR A 37 9.94 1.64 -9.83
C THR A 37 8.85 0.60 -9.61
N ASN A 38 7.86 0.93 -8.79
CA ASN A 38 6.61 0.18 -8.63
C ASN A 38 5.53 0.80 -9.51
N LEU A 39 5.53 0.51 -10.79
CA LEU A 39 4.46 0.92 -11.72
C LEU A 39 3.26 -0.06 -11.69
N ALA A 40 2.84 -0.47 -10.51
CA ALA A 40 1.65 -1.30 -10.38
C ALA A 40 0.39 -0.44 -10.57
N ARG A 41 0.07 -0.07 -11.81
CA ARG A 41 -1.08 0.79 -12.15
C ARG A 41 -2.40 0.11 -11.82
N ASP A 42 -2.62 -1.09 -11.68
CA ASP A 42 -3.90 -1.75 -11.42
C ASP A 42 -3.95 -2.47 -10.07
N LEU A 43 -3.04 -2.14 -9.16
CA LEU A 43 -2.96 -2.82 -7.88
C LEU A 43 -4.23 -2.61 -7.05
N GLY A 44 -4.77 -1.39 -7.04
CA GLY A 44 -5.99 -1.05 -6.31
C GLY A 44 -7.19 -1.87 -6.75
N GLY A 45 -7.36 -2.07 -8.08
CA GLY A 45 -8.41 -2.92 -8.64
C GLY A 45 -8.29 -4.36 -8.19
N LYS A 46 -7.08 -4.92 -8.26
CA LYS A 46 -6.86 -6.33 -7.88
C LYS A 46 -7.04 -6.57 -6.38
N LEU A 47 -6.68 -5.62 -5.52
CA LEU A 47 -6.94 -5.72 -4.09
C LEU A 47 -8.45 -5.74 -3.79
N LEU A 48 -9.25 -4.92 -4.48
CA LEU A 48 -10.70 -4.92 -4.37
C LEU A 48 -11.32 -6.22 -4.89
N GLU A 49 -10.90 -6.72 -6.05
CA GLU A 49 -11.36 -8.01 -6.59
C GLU A 49 -11.13 -9.14 -5.59
N LEU A 50 -9.90 -9.26 -5.06
CA LEU A 50 -9.56 -10.29 -4.07
C LEU A 50 -10.39 -10.15 -2.78
N LEU A 51 -10.66 -8.92 -2.34
CA LEU A 51 -11.53 -8.71 -1.19
C LEU A 51 -12.97 -9.16 -1.48
N LEU A 52 -13.49 -8.89 -2.67
CA LEU A 52 -14.83 -9.33 -3.09
C LEU A 52 -14.94 -10.84 -3.23
N GLU A 53 -13.86 -11.55 -3.61
CA GLU A 53 -13.83 -13.02 -3.63
C GLU A 53 -13.98 -13.60 -2.22
N ILE A 54 -13.39 -12.93 -1.19
CA ILE A 54 -13.47 -13.36 0.21
C ILE A 54 -14.78 -12.91 0.85
N VAL A 55 -15.22 -11.69 0.55
CA VAL A 55 -16.43 -11.05 1.12
C VAL A 55 -17.29 -10.49 -0.02
N PRO A 56 -18.10 -11.32 -0.69
CA PRO A 56 -18.83 -10.92 -1.93
C PRO A 56 -19.80 -9.73 -1.79
N ARG A 57 -20.19 -9.38 -0.56
CA ARG A 57 -21.14 -8.27 -0.28
C ARG A 57 -20.51 -7.17 0.56
N VAL A 58 -19.18 -7.03 0.51
CA VAL A 58 -18.51 -5.95 1.24
C VAL A 58 -18.87 -4.60 0.62
N ASN A 59 -19.56 -3.76 1.38
CA ASN A 59 -19.83 -2.38 1.01
C ASN A 59 -20.29 -1.59 2.28
N PRO A 60 -19.59 -0.52 2.66
CA PRO A 60 -18.37 0.01 2.08
C PRO A 60 -17.13 -0.86 2.34
N VAL A 61 -16.11 -0.68 1.51
CA VAL A 61 -14.76 -1.19 1.77
C VAL A 61 -14.00 -0.16 2.60
N PHE A 62 -13.35 -0.63 3.66
CA PHE A 62 -12.55 0.23 4.52
C PHE A 62 -11.11 0.26 4.02
N VAL A 63 -10.51 1.45 4.01
CA VAL A 63 -9.15 1.66 3.50
C VAL A 63 -8.28 2.23 4.62
N LEU A 64 -7.31 1.46 5.07
CA LEU A 64 -6.30 1.88 6.04
C LEU A 64 -5.11 2.50 5.32
N ARG A 65 -4.77 3.73 5.67
CA ARG A 65 -3.69 4.47 5.00
C ARG A 65 -2.93 5.39 5.93
N ASN A 66 -1.71 5.76 5.51
CA ASN A 66 -0.96 6.85 6.10
C ASN A 66 -1.02 8.08 5.18
N PRO A 67 -1.76 9.14 5.52
CA PRO A 67 -1.88 10.33 4.69
C PRO A 67 -0.56 11.14 4.60
N ARG A 68 0.41 10.90 5.51
CA ARG A 68 1.73 11.53 5.46
C ARG A 68 2.66 10.88 4.43
N ASN A 69 2.32 9.70 3.92
CA ASN A 69 3.07 9.06 2.84
C ASN A 69 2.78 9.77 1.51
N PRO A 70 3.79 10.34 0.83
CA PRO A 70 3.59 11.01 -0.46
C PRO A 70 2.97 10.13 -1.56
N ALA A 71 3.12 8.80 -1.46
CA ALA A 71 2.52 7.85 -2.39
C ALA A 71 1.03 7.54 -2.08
N SER A 72 0.55 7.85 -0.88
CA SER A 72 -0.81 7.53 -0.43
C SER A 72 -1.91 8.11 -1.32
N PRO A 73 -1.85 9.38 -1.77
CA PRO A 73 -2.87 9.93 -2.66
C PRO A 73 -2.99 9.19 -4.00
N LEU A 74 -1.86 8.78 -4.58
CA LEU A 74 -1.83 8.04 -5.84
C LEU A 74 -2.46 6.64 -5.66
N GLN A 75 -2.03 5.90 -4.65
CA GLN A 75 -2.58 4.58 -4.33
C GLN A 75 -4.09 4.65 -4.03
N LEU A 76 -4.53 5.64 -3.25
CA LEU A 76 -5.94 5.82 -2.94
C LEU A 76 -6.74 6.08 -4.22
N ARG A 77 -6.25 6.93 -5.11
CA ARG A 77 -6.94 7.24 -6.37
C ARG A 77 -7.16 5.99 -7.22
N GLU A 78 -6.20 5.06 -7.25
CA GLU A 78 -6.35 3.78 -7.96
C GLU A 78 -7.48 2.94 -7.36
N VAL A 79 -7.51 2.84 -6.02
CA VAL A 79 -8.60 2.14 -5.30
C VAL A 79 -9.95 2.82 -5.54
N GLU A 80 -10.01 4.15 -5.51
CA GLU A 80 -11.24 4.92 -5.77
C GLU A 80 -11.78 4.72 -7.19
N VAL A 81 -10.90 4.69 -8.19
CA VAL A 81 -11.29 4.44 -9.59
C VAL A 81 -11.89 3.04 -9.72
N ALA A 82 -11.23 2.04 -9.17
CA ALA A 82 -11.71 0.67 -9.18
C ALA A 82 -13.03 0.50 -8.38
N ALA A 83 -13.12 1.11 -7.19
CA ALA A 83 -14.33 1.06 -6.37
C ALA A 83 -15.54 1.65 -7.09
N ARG A 84 -15.37 2.80 -7.77
CA ARG A 84 -16.43 3.40 -8.58
C ARG A 84 -16.90 2.48 -9.72
N SER A 85 -15.99 1.80 -10.40
CA SER A 85 -16.35 0.87 -11.48
C SER A 85 -17.10 -0.37 -10.98
N LEU A 86 -16.88 -0.75 -9.72
CA LEU A 86 -17.52 -1.88 -9.04
C LEU A 86 -18.76 -1.48 -8.23
N GLY A 87 -19.12 -0.19 -8.19
CA GLY A 87 -20.24 0.32 -7.39
C GLY A 87 -20.02 0.25 -5.88
N LEU A 88 -18.77 0.27 -5.41
CA LEU A 88 -18.42 0.16 -4.01
C LEU A 88 -18.19 1.53 -3.36
N GLY A 89 -18.71 1.72 -2.15
CA GLY A 89 -18.34 2.82 -1.26
C GLY A 89 -16.98 2.56 -0.60
N LEU A 90 -16.27 3.63 -0.27
CA LEU A 90 -15.02 3.56 0.51
C LEU A 90 -15.17 4.38 1.79
N THR A 91 -14.62 3.84 2.89
CA THR A 91 -14.45 4.57 4.17
C THR A 91 -12.97 4.59 4.53
N LEU A 92 -12.42 5.79 4.75
CA LEU A 92 -10.99 5.97 4.95
C LEU A 92 -10.65 6.00 6.45
N PHE A 93 -9.58 5.28 6.82
CA PHE A 93 -9.01 5.28 8.16
C PHE A 93 -7.54 5.70 8.09
N ASP A 94 -7.27 6.86 8.65
CA ASP A 94 -5.94 7.45 8.67
C ASP A 94 -5.18 7.00 9.92
N VAL A 95 -3.92 6.56 9.71
CA VAL A 95 -2.97 6.19 10.76
C VAL A 95 -1.63 6.85 10.44
N THR A 96 -1.13 7.68 11.34
CA THR A 96 0.12 8.45 11.15
C THR A 96 1.22 8.06 12.13
N SER A 97 0.89 7.22 13.11
CA SER A 97 1.81 6.69 14.13
C SER A 97 1.40 5.27 14.55
N PRO A 98 2.34 4.46 15.09
CA PRO A 98 2.03 3.11 15.59
C PRO A 98 0.93 3.10 16.65
N GLY A 99 0.90 4.09 17.54
CA GLY A 99 -0.10 4.17 18.62
C GLY A 99 -1.53 4.42 18.18
N GLU A 100 -1.75 4.78 16.89
CA GLU A 100 -3.09 5.00 16.35
C GLU A 100 -3.72 3.73 15.76
N VAL A 101 -2.96 2.65 15.59
CA VAL A 101 -3.41 1.42 14.93
C VAL A 101 -4.57 0.78 15.69
N ASP A 102 -4.45 0.59 17.01
CA ASP A 102 -5.50 -0.03 17.81
C ASP A 102 -6.79 0.80 17.80
N ALA A 103 -6.66 2.13 17.92
CA ALA A 103 -7.81 3.04 17.88
C ALA A 103 -8.49 3.01 16.50
N ALA A 104 -7.74 2.94 15.40
CA ALA A 104 -8.29 2.80 14.06
C ALA A 104 -9.08 1.49 13.91
N PHE A 105 -8.52 0.36 14.36
CA PHE A 105 -9.21 -0.93 14.36
C PHE A 105 -10.48 -0.92 15.23
N GLY A 106 -10.40 -0.34 16.44
CA GLY A 106 -11.57 -0.18 17.31
C GLY A 106 -12.72 0.56 16.63
N ARG A 107 -12.41 1.64 15.91
CA ARG A 107 -13.40 2.40 15.11
C ARG A 107 -13.95 1.57 13.95
N MET A 108 -13.10 0.87 13.19
CA MET A 108 -13.54 0.01 12.09
C MET A 108 -14.52 -1.08 12.57
N ILE A 109 -14.25 -1.70 13.72
CA ILE A 109 -15.11 -2.69 14.34
C ILE A 109 -16.43 -2.04 14.78
N GLY A 110 -16.38 -0.87 15.43
CA GLY A 110 -17.54 -0.11 15.84
C GLY A 110 -18.44 0.32 14.67
N GLU A 111 -17.88 0.59 13.51
CA GLU A 111 -18.57 0.90 12.26
C GLU A 111 -18.96 -0.36 11.46
N ASN A 112 -18.81 -1.55 12.06
CA ASN A 112 -19.20 -2.84 11.47
C ASN A 112 -18.47 -3.16 10.14
N ALA A 113 -17.17 -2.85 10.06
CA ALA A 113 -16.34 -3.18 8.92
C ALA A 113 -16.48 -4.65 8.53
N LYS A 114 -16.59 -4.91 7.23
CA LYS A 114 -16.67 -6.28 6.67
C LYS A 114 -15.42 -6.66 5.88
N GLY A 115 -14.62 -5.68 5.49
CA GLY A 115 -13.38 -5.92 4.78
C GLY A 115 -12.54 -4.64 4.69
N VAL A 116 -11.24 -4.80 4.79
CA VAL A 116 -10.27 -3.70 4.83
C VAL A 116 -9.17 -3.92 3.80
N ILE A 117 -8.72 -2.85 3.17
CA ILE A 117 -7.51 -2.81 2.35
C ILE A 117 -6.49 -1.92 3.06
N ALA A 118 -5.29 -2.43 3.31
CA ALA A 118 -4.16 -1.64 3.78
C ALA A 118 -3.29 -1.19 2.59
N LEU A 119 -3.18 0.11 2.40
CA LEU A 119 -2.31 0.67 1.37
C LEU A 119 -0.83 0.44 1.71
N ALA A 120 0.03 0.39 0.68
CA ALA A 120 1.46 0.18 0.88
C ALA A 120 2.08 1.39 1.60
N ASP A 121 2.58 1.17 2.80
CA ASP A 121 3.18 2.22 3.64
C ASP A 121 4.23 1.63 4.58
N PRO A 122 5.42 2.27 4.76
CA PRO A 122 6.45 1.79 5.69
C PRO A 122 5.96 1.65 7.13
N LEU A 123 5.10 2.56 7.62
CA LEU A 123 4.51 2.47 8.95
C LEU A 123 3.65 1.21 9.05
N LEU A 124 2.72 0.99 8.11
CA LEU A 124 1.84 -0.18 8.13
C LEU A 124 2.62 -1.49 7.97
N ILE A 125 3.71 -1.50 7.20
CA ILE A 125 4.62 -2.66 7.11
C ILE A 125 5.31 -2.91 8.46
N SER A 126 5.80 -1.88 9.14
CA SER A 126 6.43 -2.04 10.46
C SER A 126 5.46 -2.54 11.54
N GLN A 127 4.16 -2.34 11.34
CA GLN A 127 3.09 -2.79 12.25
C GLN A 127 2.40 -4.08 11.75
N SER A 128 3.01 -4.83 10.84
CA SER A 128 2.39 -6.01 10.21
C SER A 128 1.89 -7.05 11.21
N VAL A 129 2.68 -7.35 12.25
CA VAL A 129 2.32 -8.32 13.29
C VAL A 129 1.09 -7.85 14.07
N GLN A 130 1.07 -6.58 14.48
CA GLN A 130 -0.06 -5.99 15.20
C GLN A 130 -1.32 -5.97 14.33
N LEU A 131 -1.20 -5.51 13.09
CA LEU A 131 -2.32 -5.46 12.13
C LEU A 131 -2.90 -6.85 11.86
N ALA A 132 -2.05 -7.86 11.68
CA ALA A 132 -2.48 -9.25 11.49
C ALA A 132 -3.22 -9.79 12.71
N ALA A 133 -2.70 -9.57 13.92
CA ALA A 133 -3.32 -10.00 15.16
C ALA A 133 -4.69 -9.33 15.39
N LEU A 134 -4.79 -8.01 15.17
CA LEU A 134 -6.05 -7.27 15.28
C LEU A 134 -7.10 -7.77 14.27
N ALA A 135 -6.69 -7.98 13.03
CA ALA A 135 -7.57 -8.49 11.98
C ALA A 135 -8.08 -9.92 12.30
N GLN A 136 -7.20 -10.81 12.76
CA GLN A 136 -7.57 -12.16 13.18
C GLN A 136 -8.53 -12.15 14.38
N ASN A 137 -8.22 -11.39 15.41
CA ASN A 137 -9.06 -11.30 16.62
C ASN A 137 -10.45 -10.75 16.31
N ALA A 138 -10.53 -9.78 15.40
CA ALA A 138 -11.79 -9.20 14.94
C ALA A 138 -12.51 -10.05 13.87
N ARG A 139 -11.89 -11.10 13.35
CA ARG A 139 -12.34 -11.87 12.18
C ARG A 139 -12.66 -10.95 11.00
N LEU A 140 -11.85 -9.92 10.82
CA LEU A 140 -11.99 -8.89 9.81
C LEU A 140 -11.01 -9.15 8.66
N PRO A 141 -11.47 -9.54 7.47
CA PRO A 141 -10.61 -9.72 6.31
C PRO A 141 -9.84 -8.44 6.00
N LEU A 142 -8.51 -8.51 6.05
CA LEU A 142 -7.58 -7.44 5.77
C LEU A 142 -6.66 -7.86 4.62
N ILE A 143 -6.77 -7.14 3.50
CA ILE A 143 -5.93 -7.34 2.32
C ILE A 143 -4.74 -6.40 2.40
N PHE A 144 -3.55 -6.95 2.27
CA PHE A 144 -2.31 -6.20 2.28
C PHE A 144 -1.74 -6.02 0.86
N SER A 145 -0.92 -4.98 0.70
CA SER A 145 -0.22 -4.72 -0.58
C SER A 145 1.19 -5.30 -0.62
N ARG A 146 1.63 -6.02 0.41
CA ARG A 146 2.99 -6.53 0.53
C ARG A 146 3.02 -7.93 1.12
N ARG A 147 3.90 -8.77 0.56
CA ARG A 147 4.12 -10.14 1.02
C ARG A 147 4.59 -10.21 2.48
N GLU A 148 5.39 -9.25 2.89
CA GLU A 148 5.93 -9.15 4.25
C GLU A 148 4.84 -9.10 5.31
N ASN A 149 3.67 -8.53 4.98
CA ASN A 149 2.53 -8.51 5.89
C ASN A 149 1.92 -9.92 6.10
N VAL A 150 1.93 -10.77 5.08
CA VAL A 150 1.45 -12.16 5.19
C VAL A 150 2.47 -13.02 5.93
N GLU A 151 3.77 -12.83 5.69
CA GLU A 151 4.84 -13.49 6.46
C GLU A 151 4.76 -13.16 7.95
N ALA A 152 4.20 -12.00 8.31
CA ALA A 152 3.93 -11.57 9.68
C ALA A 152 2.60 -12.09 10.27
N GLY A 153 1.84 -12.92 9.53
CA GLY A 153 0.57 -13.51 9.97
C GLY A 153 -0.69 -12.94 9.31
N GLY A 154 -0.55 -12.02 8.35
CA GLY A 154 -1.68 -11.50 7.58
C GLY A 154 -2.34 -12.56 6.69
N LEU A 155 -3.65 -12.43 6.44
CA LEU A 155 -4.43 -13.41 5.69
C LEU A 155 -4.00 -13.50 4.22
N ILE A 156 -3.91 -12.38 3.54
CA ILE A 156 -3.63 -12.30 2.10
C ILE A 156 -2.92 -11.00 1.73
N SER A 157 -2.09 -11.07 0.72
CA SER A 157 -1.51 -9.90 0.10
C SER A 157 -1.43 -10.04 -1.41
N TYR A 158 -1.49 -8.92 -2.10
CA TYR A 158 -1.20 -8.84 -3.52
C TYR A 158 -0.37 -7.61 -3.82
N GLY A 159 0.81 -7.81 -4.39
CA GLY A 159 1.72 -6.73 -4.74
C GLY A 159 3.17 -7.19 -4.90
N PRO A 160 4.07 -6.27 -5.26
CA PRO A 160 5.46 -6.58 -5.51
C PRO A 160 6.22 -6.98 -4.23
N SER A 161 7.14 -7.93 -4.35
CA SER A 161 8.04 -8.33 -3.28
C SER A 161 9.18 -7.32 -3.13
N LEU A 162 9.34 -6.73 -1.94
CA LEU A 162 10.48 -5.86 -1.64
C LEU A 162 11.82 -6.59 -1.79
N ARG A 163 11.93 -7.80 -1.27
CA ARG A 163 13.15 -8.63 -1.39
C ARG A 163 13.52 -8.89 -2.85
N GLY A 164 12.51 -9.18 -3.70
CA GLY A 164 12.70 -9.33 -5.13
C GLY A 164 13.26 -8.05 -5.75
N GLN A 165 12.65 -6.91 -5.47
CA GLN A 165 13.09 -5.62 -6.00
C GLN A 165 14.50 -5.24 -5.59
N PHE A 166 14.89 -5.44 -4.33
CA PHE A 166 16.27 -5.19 -3.88
C PHE A 166 17.26 -6.10 -4.59
N ARG A 167 16.94 -7.40 -4.75
CA ARG A 167 17.80 -8.33 -5.47
C ARG A 167 17.96 -7.94 -6.94
N ASP A 168 16.88 -7.62 -7.62
CA ASP A 168 16.89 -7.28 -9.04
C ASP A 168 17.56 -5.92 -9.32
N THR A 169 17.61 -5.04 -8.31
CA THR A 169 18.30 -3.75 -8.41
C THR A 169 19.79 -3.84 -8.09
N ALA A 170 20.23 -4.88 -7.37
CA ALA A 170 21.62 -5.10 -6.98
C ALA A 170 22.45 -5.87 -8.04
N MET A 171 21.82 -6.40 -9.07
CA MET A 171 22.47 -7.05 -10.23
C MET A 171 22.68 -6.05 -11.36
#